data_0781a542aa978139caa4205d47475e5e
#
_entry.id   0781a542aa978139caa4205d47475e5e
#
_cell.length_a   1.000
_cell.length_b   1.000
_cell.length_c   1.000
_cell.angle_alpha   90.00
_cell.angle_beta   90.00
_cell.angle_gamma   90.00
#
_symmetry.space_group_name_H-M   'P 1'
#
loop_
_entity.id
_entity.type
_entity.pdbx_description
1 polymer ?
#
loop_
_entity_poly.entity_id
_entity_poly.type
_entity_poly.pdbx_seq_one_letter_code
_entity_poly.pdbx_strand_id
1 'polypeptide(L)'
;RGLGDVYKRQVYHGTSDGVLQIAAGHLAGTSLPVGGATTHAVVSGHTGLPSARLLTGLDELKKGDTFAFHVLDQTYTYKVDQISVVLPSEISKLNIESGADYATLITCTPYGVNSHRLLVRGHRIPNPKVPDKTQYDEPGEMTAVAAAVIGLLVFVAGCAFVGLARLWRRSWIVRHGLCAGAGAHHSSGVRG
;
A
#
# COMPACT_ATOMS: atom_id res chain seq x y z
N ARG A 1 -1.60 5.45 -19.95
CA ARG A 1 -0.95 5.49 -18.63
C ARG A 1 -2.05 5.76 -17.62
N GLY A 2 -2.65 4.70 -17.06
CA GLY A 2 -3.50 4.84 -15.91
C GLY A 2 -2.65 5.35 -14.74
N LEU A 3 -3.18 6.26 -13.95
CA LEU A 3 -2.59 6.66 -12.68
C LEU A 3 -2.39 5.40 -11.84
N GLY A 4 -1.16 4.89 -11.79
CA GLY A 4 -0.79 3.67 -11.10
C GLY A 4 -0.87 3.74 -9.57
N ASP A 5 -1.34 4.86 -9.02
CA ASP A 5 -1.59 5.02 -7.59
C ASP A 5 -3.09 5.12 -7.34
N VAL A 6 -3.67 3.99 -6.94
CA VAL A 6 -5.05 3.95 -6.45
C VAL A 6 -5.09 4.66 -5.10
N TYR A 7 -5.33 5.96 -5.11
CA TYR A 7 -5.61 6.71 -3.90
C TYR A 7 -7.00 6.33 -3.39
N LYS A 8 -7.07 5.46 -2.41
CA LYS A 8 -8.32 5.20 -1.68
C LYS A 8 -8.58 6.36 -0.74
N ARG A 9 -9.73 7.03 -0.91
CA ARG A 9 -10.19 8.11 -0.04
C ARG A 9 -11.52 7.73 0.54
N GLN A 10 -11.71 8.01 1.82
CA GLN A 10 -13.01 7.83 2.45
C GLN A 10 -13.95 8.97 2.06
N VAL A 11 -15.21 8.63 1.87
CA VAL A 11 -16.29 9.58 1.58
C VAL A 11 -17.30 9.47 2.71
N TYR A 12 -17.53 10.58 3.40
CA TYR A 12 -18.57 10.68 4.43
C TYR A 12 -19.81 11.38 3.88
N HIS A 13 -20.93 11.23 4.54
CA HIS A 13 -22.14 11.96 4.19
C HIS A 13 -22.04 13.41 4.70
N GLY A 14 -22.39 14.37 3.84
CA GLY A 14 -22.31 15.80 4.13
C GLY A 14 -20.96 16.43 3.81
N THR A 15 -20.96 17.75 3.76
CA THR A 15 -19.81 18.60 3.39
C THR A 15 -19.54 19.65 4.46
N SER A 16 -19.78 19.33 5.73
CA SER A 16 -19.40 20.22 6.84
C SER A 16 -17.88 20.35 6.94
N ASP A 17 -17.41 21.44 7.53
CA ASP A 17 -15.96 21.68 7.71
C ASP A 17 -15.28 20.53 8.43
N GLY A 18 -15.91 19.95 9.45
CA GLY A 18 -15.35 18.80 10.17
C GLY A 18 -15.16 17.57 9.29
N VAL A 19 -16.06 17.31 8.34
CA VAL A 19 -15.92 16.22 7.35
C VAL A 19 -14.81 16.55 6.37
N LEU A 20 -14.83 17.73 5.78
CA LEU A 20 -13.89 18.09 4.71
C LEU A 20 -12.45 18.26 5.20
N GLN A 21 -12.21 18.40 6.50
CA GLN A 21 -10.84 18.41 7.05
C GLN A 21 -10.19 17.02 7.07
N ILE A 22 -10.98 15.95 7.10
CA ILE A 22 -10.46 14.58 7.26
C ILE A 22 -10.73 13.67 6.05
N ALA A 23 -11.77 13.99 5.26
CA ALA A 23 -12.26 13.12 4.20
C ALA A 23 -12.89 13.92 3.06
N ALA A 24 -13.26 13.24 1.97
CA ALA A 24 -14.20 13.77 1.00
C ALA A 24 -15.62 13.67 1.53
N GLY A 25 -16.49 14.59 1.15
CA GLY A 25 -17.88 14.67 1.59
C GLY A 25 -18.85 14.45 0.46
N HIS A 26 -19.84 13.60 0.63
CA HIS A 26 -20.97 13.48 -0.28
C HIS A 26 -21.85 14.71 -0.12
N LEU A 27 -22.14 15.41 -1.22
CA LEU A 27 -22.94 16.63 -1.23
C LEU A 27 -24.40 16.27 -0.93
N ALA A 28 -24.93 16.79 0.18
CA ALA A 28 -26.34 16.59 0.57
C ALA A 28 -27.29 17.08 -0.53
N GLY A 29 -28.37 16.35 -0.76
CA GLY A 29 -29.35 16.65 -1.82
C GLY A 29 -28.99 16.09 -3.20
N THR A 30 -27.84 15.44 -3.36
CA THR A 30 -27.49 14.69 -4.57
C THR A 30 -27.70 13.18 -4.37
N SER A 31 -27.65 12.40 -5.43
CA SER A 31 -27.80 10.94 -5.35
C SER A 31 -26.64 10.31 -4.57
N LEU A 32 -26.90 9.24 -3.85
CA LEU A 32 -25.83 8.45 -3.21
C LEU A 32 -24.91 7.83 -4.29
N PRO A 33 -23.63 7.61 -3.99
CA PRO A 33 -22.65 7.08 -4.96
C PRO A 33 -22.79 5.55 -5.14
N VAL A 34 -24.01 5.08 -5.32
CA VAL A 34 -24.36 3.66 -5.51
C VAL A 34 -24.84 3.37 -6.93
N GLY A 35 -24.69 4.34 -7.85
CA GLY A 35 -25.11 4.24 -9.23
C GLY A 35 -26.61 4.08 -9.41
N GLY A 36 -27.03 3.94 -10.65
CA GLY A 36 -28.43 3.74 -11.05
C GLY A 36 -28.88 4.71 -12.13
N ALA A 37 -29.89 4.32 -12.89
CA ALA A 37 -30.48 5.20 -13.89
C ALA A 37 -31.10 6.43 -13.23
N THR A 38 -30.96 7.59 -13.85
CA THR A 38 -31.48 8.88 -13.34
C THR A 38 -30.84 9.23 -11.98
N THR A 39 -29.52 9.06 -11.84
CA THR A 39 -28.76 9.45 -10.65
C THR A 39 -27.61 10.34 -11.00
N HIS A 40 -27.26 11.24 -10.07
CA HIS A 40 -26.05 12.06 -10.16
C HIS A 40 -25.47 12.21 -8.74
N ALA A 41 -24.43 11.44 -8.43
CA ALA A 41 -23.73 11.52 -7.16
C ALA A 41 -22.66 12.61 -7.22
N VAL A 42 -22.58 13.43 -6.16
CA VAL A 42 -21.59 14.50 -6.08
C VAL A 42 -20.75 14.36 -4.82
N VAL A 43 -19.44 14.32 -5.01
CA VAL A 43 -18.47 14.23 -3.91
C VAL A 43 -17.53 15.41 -3.96
N SER A 44 -17.43 16.13 -2.86
CA SER A 44 -16.57 17.30 -2.69
C SER A 44 -15.39 17.00 -1.78
N GLY A 45 -14.26 17.62 -2.05
CA GLY A 45 -13.10 17.52 -1.19
C GLY A 45 -12.15 18.69 -1.39
N HIS A 46 -11.38 18.99 -0.36
CA HIS A 46 -10.36 20.02 -0.43
C HIS A 46 -9.22 19.66 -1.34
N THR A 47 -8.61 20.69 -1.95
CA THR A 47 -7.32 20.63 -2.61
C THR A 47 -6.29 21.32 -1.73
N GLY A 48 -5.14 20.66 -1.52
CA GLY A 48 -3.97 21.30 -0.89
C GLY A 48 -4.02 21.41 0.62
N LEU A 49 -4.80 20.60 1.32
CA LEU A 49 -4.66 20.47 2.77
C LEU A 49 -3.30 19.84 3.10
N PRO A 50 -2.51 20.44 4.02
CA PRO A 50 -1.24 19.84 4.45
C PRO A 50 -1.42 18.47 5.12
N SER A 51 -2.57 18.27 5.78
CA SER A 51 -2.89 17.05 6.53
C SER A 51 -3.47 15.90 5.69
N ALA A 52 -4.01 16.20 4.50
CA ALA A 52 -4.66 15.18 3.67
C ALA A 52 -4.70 15.55 2.19
N ARG A 53 -4.19 14.66 1.34
CA ARG A 53 -4.29 14.78 -0.12
C ARG A 53 -5.66 14.34 -0.61
N LEU A 54 -6.76 14.96 -0.21
CA LEU A 54 -8.11 14.49 -0.52
C LEU A 54 -8.36 14.40 -2.04
N LEU A 55 -8.69 15.51 -2.67
CA LEU A 55 -8.86 15.59 -4.12
C LEU A 55 -7.73 16.38 -4.78
N THR A 56 -6.55 16.43 -4.16
CA THR A 56 -5.34 17.00 -4.76
C THR A 56 -4.94 16.18 -5.99
N GLY A 57 -4.72 16.83 -7.12
CA GLY A 57 -4.45 16.16 -8.40
C GLY A 57 -5.71 15.86 -9.21
N LEU A 58 -6.89 16.30 -8.78
CA LEU A 58 -8.11 16.19 -9.59
C LEU A 58 -8.00 16.95 -10.91
N ASP A 59 -7.20 18.00 -10.96
CA ASP A 59 -6.87 18.79 -12.14
C ASP A 59 -5.99 18.06 -13.17
N GLU A 60 -5.35 16.97 -12.77
CA GLU A 60 -4.57 16.13 -13.68
C GLU A 60 -5.42 15.18 -14.50
N LEU A 61 -6.67 14.92 -14.07
CA LEU A 61 -7.59 14.03 -14.78
C LEU A 61 -7.99 14.62 -16.13
N LYS A 62 -8.12 13.72 -17.10
CA LYS A 62 -8.50 14.05 -18.48
C LYS A 62 -9.75 13.28 -18.87
N LYS A 63 -10.44 13.79 -19.88
CA LYS A 63 -11.55 13.03 -20.50
C LYS A 63 -11.04 11.65 -20.95
N GLY A 64 -11.78 10.63 -20.57
CA GLY A 64 -11.43 9.23 -20.82
C GLY A 64 -10.77 8.51 -19.64
N ASP A 65 -10.22 9.24 -18.66
CA ASP A 65 -9.74 8.64 -17.41
C ASP A 65 -10.90 8.06 -16.60
N THR A 66 -10.59 7.24 -15.63
CA THR A 66 -11.61 6.57 -14.80
C THR A 66 -11.38 6.81 -13.31
N PHE A 67 -12.48 6.91 -12.59
CA PHE A 67 -12.50 6.85 -11.12
C PHE A 67 -13.60 5.91 -10.67
N ALA A 68 -13.56 5.45 -9.43
CA ALA A 68 -14.55 4.51 -8.92
C ALA A 68 -14.92 4.81 -7.47
N PHE A 69 -16.17 4.54 -7.12
CA PHE A 69 -16.62 4.43 -5.74
C PHE A 69 -16.70 2.96 -5.35
N HIS A 70 -16.21 2.67 -4.15
CA HIS A 70 -16.37 1.37 -3.50
C HIS A 70 -17.35 1.55 -2.35
N VAL A 71 -18.51 0.94 -2.47
CA VAL A 71 -19.58 1.01 -1.48
C VAL A 71 -19.97 -0.41 -1.09
N LEU A 72 -19.71 -0.77 0.16
CA LEU A 72 -19.82 -2.17 0.61
C LEU A 72 -18.96 -3.07 -0.31
N ASP A 73 -19.56 -4.13 -0.84
CA ASP A 73 -18.89 -5.10 -1.72
C ASP A 73 -19.00 -4.74 -3.21
N GLN A 74 -19.52 -3.55 -3.54
CA GLN A 74 -19.74 -3.12 -4.91
C GLN A 74 -18.78 -2.03 -5.33
N THR A 75 -18.35 -2.11 -6.58
CA THR A 75 -17.54 -1.07 -7.24
C THR A 75 -18.36 -0.39 -8.31
N TYR A 76 -18.33 0.92 -8.32
CA TYR A 76 -19.06 1.77 -9.28
C TYR A 76 -18.05 2.60 -10.04
N THR A 77 -17.70 2.16 -11.25
CA THR A 77 -16.68 2.80 -12.10
C THR A 77 -17.31 3.82 -13.03
N TYR A 78 -16.70 4.99 -13.10
CA TYR A 78 -17.11 6.10 -13.95
C TYR A 78 -15.96 6.52 -14.86
N LYS A 79 -16.29 6.81 -16.12
CA LYS A 79 -15.34 7.33 -17.08
C LYS A 79 -15.57 8.83 -17.26
N VAL A 80 -14.53 9.62 -17.09
CA VAL A 80 -14.58 11.09 -17.22
C VAL A 80 -15.04 11.49 -18.60
N ASP A 81 -16.15 12.21 -18.66
CA ASP A 81 -16.76 12.74 -19.90
C ASP A 81 -16.73 14.25 -19.95
N GLN A 82 -16.79 14.92 -18.81
CA GLN A 82 -16.82 16.38 -18.73
C GLN A 82 -15.92 16.90 -17.61
N ILE A 83 -15.17 17.96 -17.95
CA ILE A 83 -14.38 18.73 -16.99
C ILE A 83 -14.79 20.19 -17.16
N SER A 84 -15.17 20.85 -16.06
CA SER A 84 -15.66 22.21 -16.07
C SER A 84 -15.12 23.00 -14.88
N VAL A 85 -14.81 24.27 -15.11
CA VAL A 85 -14.50 25.22 -14.04
C VAL A 85 -15.67 26.21 -13.97
N VAL A 86 -16.28 26.32 -12.79
CA VAL A 86 -17.50 27.11 -12.57
C VAL A 86 -17.37 27.97 -11.31
N LEU A 87 -18.24 28.94 -11.17
CA LEU A 87 -18.39 29.70 -9.92
C LEU A 87 -19.02 28.81 -8.83
N PRO A 88 -18.77 29.10 -7.53
CA PRO A 88 -19.34 28.31 -6.44
C PRO A 88 -20.87 28.27 -6.42
N SER A 89 -21.54 29.30 -6.98
CA SER A 89 -22.99 29.40 -7.10
C SER A 89 -23.58 28.64 -8.29
N GLU A 90 -22.75 28.17 -9.20
CA GLU A 90 -23.18 27.49 -10.43
C GLU A 90 -23.41 26.02 -10.18
N ILE A 91 -24.67 25.62 -10.01
CA ILE A 91 -25.06 24.24 -9.70
C ILE A 91 -25.71 23.50 -10.89
N SER A 92 -25.94 24.17 -12.01
CA SER A 92 -26.66 23.58 -13.17
C SER A 92 -25.96 22.33 -13.73
N LYS A 93 -24.64 22.26 -13.56
CA LYS A 93 -23.83 21.10 -13.98
C LYS A 93 -24.01 19.86 -13.09
N LEU A 94 -24.71 19.98 -11.97
CA LEU A 94 -24.93 18.90 -11.01
C LEU A 94 -26.34 18.30 -11.12
N ASN A 95 -27.16 18.78 -12.05
CA ASN A 95 -28.51 18.30 -12.24
C ASN A 95 -28.54 16.82 -12.61
N ILE A 96 -29.58 16.14 -12.17
CA ILE A 96 -29.88 14.76 -12.56
C ILE A 96 -30.45 14.79 -13.98
N GLU A 97 -29.94 13.95 -14.85
CA GLU A 97 -30.44 13.76 -16.21
C GLU A 97 -31.18 12.44 -16.31
N SER A 98 -32.36 12.44 -16.97
CA SER A 98 -33.19 11.24 -17.09
C SER A 98 -32.44 10.12 -17.83
N GLY A 99 -32.43 8.95 -17.23
CA GLY A 99 -31.75 7.75 -17.78
C GLY A 99 -30.23 7.73 -17.60
N ALA A 100 -29.61 8.82 -17.17
CA ALA A 100 -28.17 8.86 -16.97
C ALA A 100 -27.76 8.36 -15.57
N ASP A 101 -26.55 7.83 -15.49
CA ASP A 101 -25.87 7.50 -14.22
C ASP A 101 -24.54 8.26 -14.21
N TYR A 102 -24.54 9.38 -13.48
CA TYR A 102 -23.39 10.28 -13.38
C TYR A 102 -22.81 10.33 -11.98
N ALA A 103 -21.53 10.64 -11.92
CA ALA A 103 -20.87 11.04 -10.71
C ALA A 103 -19.94 12.22 -10.98
N THR A 104 -19.89 13.18 -10.06
CA THR A 104 -19.02 14.36 -10.16
C THR A 104 -18.16 14.51 -8.93
N LEU A 105 -16.86 14.68 -9.16
CA LEU A 105 -15.91 15.07 -8.13
C LEU A 105 -15.71 16.58 -8.19
N ILE A 106 -15.76 17.24 -7.02
CA ILE A 106 -15.64 18.71 -6.92
C ILE A 106 -14.49 19.09 -6.01
N THR A 107 -13.68 20.03 -6.45
CA THR A 107 -12.67 20.66 -5.61
C THR A 107 -12.56 22.17 -5.90
N CYS A 108 -11.83 22.90 -5.07
CA CYS A 108 -11.56 24.32 -5.25
C CYS A 108 -10.43 24.53 -6.29
N THR A 109 -10.53 25.60 -7.05
CA THR A 109 -9.52 26.00 -8.05
C THR A 109 -9.56 27.54 -8.25
N PRO A 110 -8.46 28.22 -8.67
CA PRO A 110 -7.07 27.75 -8.67
C PRO A 110 -6.56 27.48 -7.26
N TYR A 111 -5.51 26.65 -7.16
CA TYR A 111 -4.88 26.34 -5.88
C TYR A 111 -4.50 27.62 -5.09
N GLY A 112 -4.87 27.67 -3.82
CA GLY A 112 -4.60 28.80 -2.93
C GLY A 112 -5.53 30.02 -3.10
N VAL A 113 -6.15 30.21 -4.27
CA VAL A 113 -7.14 31.29 -4.52
C VAL A 113 -8.56 30.81 -4.23
N ASN A 114 -8.91 29.60 -4.65
CA ASN A 114 -10.20 28.93 -4.37
C ASN A 114 -11.44 29.67 -4.84
N SER A 115 -11.31 30.55 -5.84
CA SER A 115 -12.41 31.39 -6.34
C SER A 115 -13.45 30.63 -7.16
N HIS A 116 -13.05 29.49 -7.73
CA HIS A 116 -13.90 28.66 -8.58
C HIS A 116 -13.97 27.22 -8.05
N ARG A 117 -14.78 26.40 -8.70
CA ARG A 117 -14.88 24.97 -8.47
C ARG A 117 -14.50 24.23 -9.74
N LEU A 118 -13.59 23.27 -9.61
CA LEU A 118 -13.29 22.28 -10.64
C LEU A 118 -14.26 21.12 -10.48
N LEU A 119 -15.02 20.82 -11.53
CA LEU A 119 -15.96 19.71 -11.61
C LEU A 119 -15.42 18.70 -12.61
N VAL A 120 -15.22 17.47 -12.16
CA VAL A 120 -14.85 16.33 -13.01
C VAL A 120 -15.99 15.34 -12.98
N ARG A 121 -16.82 15.34 -14.05
CA ARG A 121 -17.96 14.43 -14.19
C ARG A 121 -17.55 13.19 -14.96
N GLY A 122 -18.07 12.06 -14.54
CA GLY A 122 -18.01 10.81 -15.27
C GLY A 122 -19.37 10.15 -15.42
N HIS A 123 -19.54 9.42 -16.51
CA HIS A 123 -20.66 8.53 -16.72
C HIS A 123 -20.32 7.10 -16.31
N ARG A 124 -21.29 6.35 -15.87
CA ARG A 124 -21.15 4.96 -15.45
C ARG A 124 -20.65 4.09 -16.60
N ILE A 125 -19.67 3.24 -16.32
CA ILE A 125 -19.20 2.19 -17.21
C ILE A 125 -19.18 0.84 -16.49
N PRO A 126 -19.28 -0.29 -17.24
CA PRO A 126 -19.02 -1.60 -16.64
C PRO A 126 -17.67 -1.60 -15.93
N ASN A 127 -17.61 -2.26 -14.79
CA ASN A 127 -16.33 -2.37 -14.07
C ASN A 127 -15.31 -3.03 -14.99
N PRO A 128 -14.13 -2.43 -15.20
CA PRO A 128 -13.08 -3.09 -15.95
C PRO A 128 -12.80 -4.42 -15.25
N LYS A 129 -12.72 -5.50 -16.03
CA LYS A 129 -12.21 -6.78 -15.52
C LYS A 129 -10.77 -6.51 -15.10
N VAL A 130 -10.55 -6.19 -13.85
CA VAL A 130 -9.22 -6.21 -13.27
C VAL A 130 -8.82 -7.68 -13.36
N PRO A 131 -7.72 -8.03 -14.05
CA PRO A 131 -7.15 -9.36 -13.87
C PRO A 131 -6.94 -9.49 -12.36
N ASP A 132 -7.46 -10.56 -11.82
CA ASP A 132 -7.48 -10.82 -10.39
C ASP A 132 -6.05 -10.69 -9.84
N LYS A 133 -5.70 -9.50 -9.34
CA LYS A 133 -4.46 -9.27 -8.61
C LYS A 133 -4.58 -9.75 -7.16
N THR A 134 -5.60 -10.53 -6.85
CA THR A 134 -5.65 -11.32 -5.62
C THR A 134 -4.83 -12.60 -5.72
N GLN A 135 -4.09 -12.81 -6.80
CA GLN A 135 -2.89 -13.59 -6.66
C GLN A 135 -1.91 -12.67 -5.90
N TYR A 136 -2.08 -12.60 -4.59
CA TYR A 136 -0.93 -12.42 -3.72
C TYR A 136 0.04 -13.49 -4.21
N ASP A 137 1.13 -13.06 -4.85
CA ASP A 137 2.29 -13.92 -4.93
C ASP A 137 2.52 -14.35 -3.49
N GLU A 138 2.01 -15.53 -3.15
CA GLU A 138 2.44 -16.23 -1.95
C GLU A 138 3.95 -16.15 -2.00
N PRO A 139 4.62 -15.66 -0.97
CA PRO A 139 6.09 -15.68 -0.93
C PRO A 139 6.56 -17.15 -0.77
N GLY A 140 5.96 -18.04 -1.60
CA GLY A 140 6.01 -19.47 -1.38
C GLY A 140 7.27 -20.11 -1.88
N GLU A 141 7.80 -19.74 -3.02
CA GLU A 141 8.96 -20.46 -3.55
C GLU A 141 10.30 -19.79 -3.23
N MET A 142 10.39 -18.47 -3.32
CA MET A 142 11.64 -17.79 -2.99
C MET A 142 12.00 -17.87 -1.50
N THR A 143 11.01 -17.88 -0.60
CA THR A 143 11.26 -18.04 0.83
C THR A 143 11.65 -19.48 1.19
N ALA A 144 11.08 -20.48 0.53
CA ALA A 144 11.46 -21.87 0.73
C ALA A 144 12.89 -22.14 0.25
N VAL A 145 13.26 -21.62 -0.91
CA VAL A 145 14.65 -21.72 -1.44
C VAL A 145 15.62 -20.95 -0.56
N ALA A 146 15.27 -19.71 -0.15
CA ALA A 146 16.10 -18.93 0.75
C ALA A 146 16.27 -19.61 2.11
N ALA A 147 15.22 -20.18 2.68
CA ALA A 147 15.28 -20.93 3.94
C ALA A 147 16.15 -22.20 3.79
N ALA A 148 16.04 -22.92 2.68
CA ALA A 148 16.88 -24.09 2.41
C ALA A 148 18.36 -23.72 2.25
N VAL A 149 18.66 -22.62 1.56
CA VAL A 149 20.05 -22.14 1.39
C VAL A 149 20.62 -21.68 2.73
N ILE A 150 19.87 -20.93 3.52
CA ILE A 150 20.31 -20.49 4.85
C ILE A 150 20.52 -21.69 5.77
N GLY A 151 19.62 -22.67 5.77
CA GLY A 151 19.75 -23.91 6.53
C GLY A 151 21.01 -24.69 6.14
N LEU A 152 21.31 -24.80 4.85
CA LEU A 152 22.51 -25.46 4.35
C LEU A 152 23.79 -24.74 4.80
N LEU A 153 23.81 -23.40 4.71
CA LEU A 153 24.97 -22.61 5.15
C LEU A 153 25.23 -22.74 6.65
N VAL A 154 24.18 -22.71 7.48
CA VAL A 154 24.31 -22.93 8.93
C VAL A 154 24.81 -24.33 9.24
N PHE A 155 24.32 -25.35 8.53
CA PHE A 155 24.79 -26.73 8.69
C PHE A 155 26.26 -26.89 8.34
N VAL A 156 26.70 -26.34 7.21
CA VAL A 156 28.10 -26.39 6.76
C VAL A 156 29.01 -25.65 7.75
N ALA A 157 28.61 -24.48 8.22
CA ALA A 157 29.34 -23.71 9.24
C ALA A 157 29.46 -24.48 10.56
N GLY A 158 28.39 -25.14 11.00
CA GLY A 158 28.36 -25.99 12.19
C GLY A 158 29.32 -27.20 12.06
N CYS A 159 29.31 -27.87 10.93
CA CYS A 159 30.22 -28.98 10.65
C CYS A 159 31.70 -28.54 10.63
N ALA A 160 31.98 -27.38 10.01
CA ALA A 160 33.33 -26.81 9.99
C ALA A 160 33.82 -26.45 11.41
N PHE A 161 32.95 -25.86 12.24
CA PHE A 161 33.27 -25.51 13.61
C PHE A 161 33.57 -26.76 14.48
N VAL A 162 32.79 -27.82 14.35
CA VAL A 162 33.02 -29.10 15.06
C VAL A 162 34.33 -29.73 14.57
N GLY A 163 34.60 -29.67 13.27
CA GLY A 163 35.86 -30.16 12.71
C GLY A 163 37.11 -29.43 13.26
N LEU A 164 37.06 -28.10 13.28
CA LEU A 164 38.11 -27.25 13.86
C LEU A 164 38.31 -27.49 15.36
N ALA A 165 37.20 -27.62 16.10
CA ALA A 165 37.27 -27.91 17.55
C ALA A 165 37.93 -29.28 17.81
N ARG A 166 37.65 -30.29 16.98
CA ARG A 166 38.31 -31.61 17.08
C ARG A 166 39.82 -31.56 16.74
N LEU A 167 40.19 -30.77 15.74
CA LEU A 167 41.59 -30.54 15.39
C LEU A 167 42.31 -29.81 16.53
N TRP A 168 41.68 -28.81 17.12
CA TRP A 168 42.25 -28.07 18.26
C TRP A 168 42.43 -28.92 19.50
N ARG A 169 41.47 -29.80 19.80
CA ARG A 169 41.60 -30.77 20.89
C ARG A 169 42.77 -31.75 20.63
N ARG A 170 42.95 -32.24 19.40
CA ARG A 170 44.05 -33.12 19.06
C ARG A 170 45.42 -32.42 19.21
N SER A 171 45.54 -31.17 18.77
CA SER A 171 46.77 -30.40 18.90
C SER A 171 47.09 -30.06 20.35
N TRP A 172 46.06 -29.86 21.17
CA TRP A 172 46.21 -29.59 22.64
C TRP A 172 46.71 -30.85 23.38
N ILE A 173 46.20 -32.03 23.09
CA ILE A 173 46.61 -33.30 23.65
C ILE A 173 48.04 -33.62 23.28
N VAL A 174 48.46 -33.35 22.04
CA VAL A 174 49.85 -33.58 21.59
C VAL A 174 50.83 -32.62 22.29
N ARG A 175 50.47 -31.39 22.57
CA ARG A 175 51.33 -30.39 23.25
C ARG A 175 51.45 -30.62 24.74
N HIS A 176 50.42 -31.17 25.42
CA HIS A 176 50.47 -31.39 26.84
C HIS A 176 50.68 -32.82 27.28
N GLY A 177 50.58 -33.80 26.34
CA GLY A 177 50.87 -35.20 26.60
C GLY A 177 52.36 -35.53 26.63
N LEU A 178 53.23 -34.66 26.19
CA LEU A 178 54.68 -34.85 26.17
C LEU A 178 55.41 -34.45 27.48
N CYS A 179 54.69 -33.87 28.45
CA CYS A 179 55.27 -33.45 29.74
C CYS A 179 55.02 -34.39 30.88
N ALA A 180 54.31 -35.50 30.67
CA ALA A 180 53.97 -36.45 31.76
C ALA A 180 54.87 -37.72 31.81
N GLY A 181 55.90 -37.78 30.99
CA GLY A 181 56.76 -38.99 30.83
C GLY A 181 58.19 -38.84 31.33
N ALA A 182 58.55 -37.79 32.05
CA ALA A 182 59.92 -37.64 32.57
C ALA A 182 59.97 -37.39 34.08
N GLY A 183 59.88 -38.44 34.86
CA GLY A 183 59.98 -38.28 36.33
C GLY A 183 59.72 -39.47 37.17
N ALA A 184 60.40 -40.63 36.87
CA ALA A 184 60.48 -41.73 37.80
C ALA A 184 61.70 -42.61 37.51
N HIS A 185 62.85 -42.16 37.91
CA HIS A 185 63.98 -43.06 38.26
C HIS A 185 64.98 -42.37 39.18
N HIS A 186 65.14 -42.99 40.25
CA HIS A 186 66.24 -42.97 41.20
C HIS A 186 65.76 -42.47 42.59
N SER A 187 65.81 -43.24 43.61
CA SER A 187 67.04 -43.70 44.25
C SER A 187 66.74 -44.78 45.24
N SER A 188 67.42 -45.85 45.08
CA SER A 188 67.66 -46.91 46.14
C SER A 188 68.67 -46.42 47.17
N GLY A 189 68.61 -46.99 48.35
CA GLY A 189 69.78 -47.19 49.18
C GLY A 189 69.68 -46.54 50.58
N VAL A 190 69.69 -47.33 51.47
CA VAL A 190 70.68 -47.89 52.41
C VAL A 190 70.45 -47.51 53.85
N ARG A 191 70.28 -48.54 54.62
CA ARG A 191 70.78 -48.83 56.01
C ARG A 191 70.25 -48.04 57.21
N GLY A 192 69.95 -48.86 58.18
CA GLY A 192 70.06 -48.64 59.61
C GLY A 192 69.12 -49.51 60.32
#